data_ea9a8df726823408ed7b06cb8915aab2
#
_entry.id   ea9a8df726823408ed7b06cb8915aab2
#
_cell.length_a   1.000
_cell.length_b   1.000
_cell.length_c   1.000
_cell.angle_alpha   90.00
_cell.angle_beta   90.00
_cell.angle_gamma   90.00
#
_symmetry.space_group_name_H-M   'P 1'
#
loop_
_entity.id
_entity.type
_entity.pdbx_description
1 polymer ?
#
loop_
_entity_poly.entity_id
_entity_poly.type
_entity_poly.pdbx_seq_one_letter_code
_entity_poly.pdbx_strand_id
1 'polypeptide(L)'
;MIDDLRIKNLRSILDSGKIELKPIMILLGSNSSGKSTFLRSFPLFTQSVDKKLRGPISWFDTSYVDYGDFKTAKNRYAEDEEGISFEYSYYNLRFMDTRRFYVRKGNYVYPTELKKGTFSFELK
;
A
#
# COMPACT_ATOMS: atom_id res chain seq x y z
N MET A 1 1.41 -13.92 0.84
CA MET A 1 1.44 -13.07 2.06
C MET A 1 2.35 -11.88 1.79
N ILE A 2 2.05 -10.71 2.34
CA ILE A 2 2.93 -9.54 2.23
C ILE A 2 4.05 -9.70 3.27
N ASP A 3 5.31 -9.60 2.83
CA ASP A 3 6.49 -9.79 3.68
C ASP A 3 6.98 -8.47 4.27
N ASP A 4 7.04 -7.43 3.45
CA ASP A 4 7.46 -6.11 3.88
C ASP A 4 6.67 -4.99 3.20
N LEU A 5 6.74 -3.82 3.83
CA LEU A 5 6.14 -2.59 3.36
C LEU A 5 7.13 -1.44 3.52
N ARG A 6 7.31 -0.64 2.48
CA ARG A 6 8.00 0.65 2.52
C ARG A 6 7.05 1.76 2.08
N ILE A 7 7.05 2.83 2.83
CA ILE A 7 6.23 4.02 2.58
C ILE A 7 7.15 5.22 2.45
N LYS A 8 6.95 6.02 1.40
CA LYS A 8 7.65 7.29 1.24
C LYS A 8 6.68 8.45 1.09
N ASN A 9 7.06 9.58 1.64
CA ASN A 9 6.41 10.88 1.49
C ASN A 9 4.93 10.91 1.94
N LEU A 10 4.55 10.06 2.91
CA LEU A 10 3.19 10.04 3.46
C LEU A 10 3.15 10.69 4.85
N ARG A 11 2.44 11.80 5.01
CA ARG A 11 2.24 12.50 6.29
C ARG A 11 3.57 12.76 7.02
N SER A 12 3.76 12.14 8.19
CA SER A 12 4.99 12.27 8.98
C SER A 12 6.12 11.33 8.56
N ILE A 13 5.88 10.46 7.58
CA ILE A 13 6.90 9.55 7.05
C ILE A 13 7.53 10.14 5.80
N LEU A 14 8.81 10.46 5.84
CA LEU A 14 9.58 10.78 4.65
C LEU A 14 10.03 9.50 3.92
N ASP A 15 10.64 8.57 4.65
CA ASP A 15 10.96 7.21 4.18
C ASP A 15 10.96 6.26 5.38
N SER A 16 10.11 5.25 5.36
CA SER A 16 10.05 4.25 6.43
C SER A 16 11.20 3.24 6.38
N GLY A 17 11.92 3.17 5.24
CA GLY A 17 12.68 1.96 4.93
C GLY A 17 11.77 0.75 4.73
N LYS A 18 12.35 -0.40 4.45
CA LYS A 18 11.60 -1.67 4.39
C LYS A 18 11.31 -2.17 5.79
N ILE A 19 10.04 -2.27 6.13
CA ILE A 19 9.56 -2.77 7.41
C ILE A 19 9.00 -4.18 7.18
N GLU A 20 9.68 -5.17 7.75
CA GLU A 20 9.23 -6.57 7.68
C GLU A 20 7.95 -6.76 8.50
N LEU A 21 6.93 -7.35 7.90
CA LEU A 21 5.63 -7.58 8.54
C LEU A 21 5.61 -8.94 9.23
N LYS A 22 5.40 -8.92 10.53
CA LYS A 22 5.29 -10.13 11.37
C LYS A 22 3.88 -10.24 11.94
N PRO A 23 3.45 -11.45 12.35
CA PRO A 23 2.14 -11.65 12.97
C PRO A 23 1.89 -10.78 14.21
N ILE A 24 2.95 -10.43 14.93
CA ILE A 24 2.93 -9.49 16.05
C ILE A 24 4.05 -8.49 15.84
N MET A 25 3.72 -7.20 15.87
CA MET A 25 4.67 -6.10 15.72
C MET A 25 4.43 -5.05 16.81
N ILE A 26 5.49 -4.52 17.38
CA ILE A 26 5.45 -3.44 18.36
C ILE A 26 6.17 -2.24 17.76
N LEU A 27 5.47 -1.14 17.58
CA LEU A 27 6.03 0.12 17.07
C LEU A 27 6.37 1.03 18.26
N LEU A 28 7.64 1.31 18.42
CA LEU A 28 8.16 2.20 19.46
C LEU A 28 8.71 3.49 18.82
N GLY A 29 8.63 4.58 19.55
CA GLY A 29 9.15 5.87 19.10
C GLY A 29 8.38 7.04 19.70
N SER A 30 8.93 8.25 19.53
CA SER A 30 8.32 9.50 19.97
C SER A 30 6.97 9.78 19.30
N ASN A 31 6.20 10.73 19.84
CA ASN A 31 5.02 11.24 19.16
C ASN A 31 5.44 11.86 17.81
N SER A 32 4.60 11.73 16.81
CA SER A 32 4.86 12.19 15.43
C SER A 32 5.99 11.47 14.66
N SER A 33 6.53 10.35 15.19
CA SER A 33 7.56 9.56 14.51
C SER A 33 7.04 8.70 13.34
N GLY A 34 5.76 8.82 12.96
CA GLY A 34 5.17 8.09 11.84
C GLY A 34 4.47 6.77 12.21
N LYS A 35 4.49 6.34 13.49
CA LYS A 35 3.83 5.08 13.92
C LYS A 35 2.36 5.02 13.50
N SER A 36 1.59 6.06 13.81
CA SER A 36 0.17 6.12 13.45
C SER A 36 -0.03 6.21 11.93
N THR A 37 0.84 6.88 11.21
CA THR A 37 0.80 6.96 9.75
C THR A 37 1.05 5.56 9.15
N PHE A 38 2.04 4.84 9.65
CA PHE A 38 2.31 3.46 9.23
C PHE A 38 1.11 2.55 9.48
N LEU A 39 0.55 2.56 10.70
CA LEU A 39 -0.62 1.73 11.03
C LEU A 39 -1.85 2.10 10.19
N ARG A 40 -2.08 3.38 9.92
CA ARG A 40 -3.21 3.85 9.11
C ARG A 40 -3.06 3.56 7.61
N SER A 41 -1.89 3.18 7.13
CA SER A 41 -1.72 2.77 5.74
C SER A 41 -2.55 1.52 5.40
N PHE A 42 -2.72 0.59 6.33
CA PHE A 42 -3.52 -0.61 6.11
C PHE A 42 -5.01 -0.31 5.90
N PRO A 43 -5.72 0.40 6.80
CA PRO A 43 -7.11 0.81 6.53
C PRO A 43 -7.22 1.78 5.35
N LEU A 44 -6.19 2.58 5.02
CA LEU A 44 -6.18 3.41 3.81
C LEU A 44 -6.32 2.58 2.54
N PHE A 45 -5.62 1.43 2.46
CA PHE A 45 -5.77 0.52 1.32
C PHE A 45 -7.12 -0.16 1.31
N THR A 46 -7.60 -0.62 2.45
CA THR A 46 -8.92 -1.24 2.58
C THR A 46 -10.02 -0.30 2.08
N GLN A 47 -10.04 0.94 2.55
CA GLN A 47 -11.03 1.93 2.09
C GLN A 47 -10.92 2.27 0.59
N SER A 48 -9.71 2.14 0.02
CA SER A 48 -9.47 2.43 -1.39
C SER A 48 -9.99 1.32 -2.32
N VAL A 49 -9.98 0.06 -1.85
CA VAL A 49 -10.50 -1.09 -2.62
C VAL A 49 -12.02 -1.09 -2.68
N ASP A 50 -12.68 -0.73 -1.59
CA ASP A 50 -14.14 -0.83 -1.45
C ASP A 50 -14.92 0.25 -2.19
N LYS A 51 -14.26 1.32 -2.62
CA LYS A 51 -14.92 2.45 -3.29
C LYS A 51 -14.66 2.49 -4.79
N LYS A 52 -15.71 2.81 -5.56
CA LYS A 52 -15.59 3.18 -6.97
C LYS A 52 -15.02 4.60 -7.08
N LEU A 53 -13.72 4.70 -7.00
CA LEU A 53 -13.00 5.98 -6.97
C LEU A 53 -12.54 6.41 -8.36
N ARG A 54 -12.30 7.74 -8.50
CA ARG A 54 -11.62 8.31 -9.67
C ARG A 54 -10.09 8.14 -9.63
N GLY A 55 -9.54 7.58 -8.55
CA GLY A 55 -8.11 7.39 -8.36
C GLY A 55 -7.81 6.13 -7.54
N PRO A 56 -6.54 5.71 -7.48
CA PRO A 56 -6.15 4.44 -6.85
C PRO A 56 -6.25 4.48 -5.31
N ILE A 57 -6.24 5.65 -4.69
CA ILE A 57 -6.29 5.82 -3.23
C ILE A 57 -7.45 6.75 -2.82
N SER A 58 -8.24 6.29 -1.88
CA SER A 58 -9.22 7.11 -1.15
C SER A 58 -8.54 7.81 0.02
N TRP A 59 -8.21 9.09 -0.13
CA TRP A 59 -7.57 9.87 0.93
C TRP A 59 -8.49 10.22 2.09
N PHE A 60 -9.80 10.16 1.88
CA PHE A 60 -10.81 10.53 2.85
C PHE A 60 -11.86 9.45 3.00
N ASP A 61 -12.07 9.02 4.23
CA ASP A 61 -13.23 8.23 4.66
C ASP A 61 -13.57 8.52 6.11
N THR A 62 -14.84 8.80 6.39
CA THR A 62 -15.31 9.09 7.75
C THR A 62 -15.19 7.90 8.70
N SER A 63 -15.14 6.67 8.17
CA SER A 63 -15.13 5.43 8.96
C SER A 63 -13.73 4.88 9.23
N TYR A 64 -12.72 5.27 8.41
CA TYR A 64 -11.37 4.70 8.49
C TYR A 64 -10.30 5.77 8.61
N VAL A 65 -9.83 6.32 7.49
CA VAL A 65 -8.73 7.26 7.45
C VAL A 65 -9.13 8.53 6.73
N ASP A 66 -8.95 9.65 7.41
CA ASP A 66 -9.08 10.97 6.83
C ASP A 66 -7.70 11.62 6.74
N TYR A 67 -7.18 11.70 5.52
CA TYR A 67 -6.00 12.48 5.16
C TYR A 67 -6.36 13.70 4.29
N GLY A 68 -7.66 13.94 4.09
CA GLY A 68 -8.18 15.00 3.25
C GLY A 68 -8.02 14.71 1.78
N ASP A 69 -6.98 15.24 1.18
CA ASP A 69 -6.62 15.05 -0.22
C ASP A 69 -5.15 14.61 -0.37
N PHE A 70 -4.72 14.41 -1.61
CA PHE A 70 -3.33 14.04 -1.92
C PHE A 70 -2.32 15.07 -1.38
N LYS A 71 -2.59 16.35 -1.56
CA LYS A 71 -1.69 17.43 -1.13
C LYS A 71 -1.52 17.44 0.39
N THR A 72 -2.61 17.23 1.12
CA THR A 72 -2.61 17.16 2.59
C THR A 72 -1.98 15.86 3.09
N ALA A 73 -2.12 14.77 2.35
CA ALA A 73 -1.52 13.49 2.66
C ALA A 73 -0.01 13.45 2.41
N LYS A 74 0.49 14.24 1.44
CA LYS A 74 1.92 14.30 1.11
C LYS A 74 2.73 14.89 2.28
N ASN A 75 3.92 14.34 2.49
CA ASN A 75 4.86 14.85 3.49
C ASN A 75 5.32 16.27 3.11
N ARG A 76 5.28 17.18 4.04
CA ARG A 76 5.62 18.61 3.81
C ARG A 76 7.11 18.87 3.51
N TYR A 77 7.97 17.91 3.79
CA TYR A 77 9.41 17.96 3.52
C TYR A 77 9.82 17.19 2.26
N ALA A 78 8.86 16.51 1.60
CA ALA A 78 9.12 15.87 0.32
C ALA A 78 9.30 16.95 -0.76
N GLU A 79 10.21 16.70 -1.71
CA GLU A 79 10.41 17.58 -2.85
C GLU A 79 9.15 17.66 -3.72
N ASP A 80 8.95 18.77 -4.41
CA ASP A 80 7.72 19.02 -5.18
C ASP A 80 7.49 17.95 -6.27
N GLU A 81 8.57 17.49 -6.89
CA GLU A 81 8.55 16.47 -7.94
C GLU A 81 8.36 15.04 -7.42
N GLU A 82 8.60 14.79 -6.13
CA GLU A 82 8.42 13.48 -5.51
C GLU A 82 6.96 13.23 -5.15
N GLY A 83 6.49 12.05 -5.48
CA GLY A 83 5.16 11.58 -5.11
C GLY A 83 5.12 10.81 -3.78
N ILE A 84 3.91 10.44 -3.36
CA ILE A 84 3.74 9.45 -2.30
C ILE A 84 3.95 8.08 -2.91
N SER A 85 4.84 7.26 -2.35
CA SER A 85 5.08 5.91 -2.86
C SER A 85 4.92 4.83 -1.81
N PHE A 86 4.50 3.67 -2.29
CA PHE A 86 4.33 2.44 -1.53
C PHE A 86 5.03 1.31 -2.26
N GLU A 87 5.80 0.52 -1.56
CA GLU A 87 6.47 -0.66 -2.07
C GLU A 87 6.15 -1.86 -1.17
N TYR A 88 5.69 -2.94 -1.76
CA TYR A 88 5.37 -4.18 -1.08
C TYR A 88 6.19 -5.32 -1.64
N SER A 89 6.81 -6.11 -0.79
CA SER A 89 7.27 -7.43 -1.17
C SER A 89 6.23 -8.46 -0.74
N TYR A 90 6.04 -9.46 -1.58
CA TYR A 90 5.10 -10.55 -1.32
C TYR A 90 5.72 -11.89 -1.62
N TYR A 91 5.14 -12.90 -0.99
CA TYR A 91 5.54 -14.27 -1.14
C TYR A 91 4.29 -15.16 -1.16
N ASN A 92 4.28 -16.15 -2.07
CA ASN A 92 3.15 -17.06 -2.28
C ASN A 92 1.78 -16.36 -2.41
N LEU A 93 1.71 -15.35 -3.28
CA LEU A 93 0.46 -14.68 -3.57
C LEU A 93 -0.39 -15.57 -4.49
N ARG A 94 -1.54 -16.04 -4.01
CA ARG A 94 -2.52 -16.80 -4.77
C ARG A 94 -3.69 -15.90 -5.13
N PHE A 95 -3.96 -15.77 -6.42
CA PHE A 95 -5.15 -15.09 -6.89
C PHE A 95 -6.33 -16.09 -6.89
N MET A 96 -7.32 -15.87 -6.04
CA MET A 96 -8.47 -16.77 -5.92
C MET A 96 -9.50 -16.61 -7.04
N ASP A 97 -9.45 -15.54 -7.82
CA ASP A 97 -10.39 -15.32 -8.93
C ASP A 97 -9.79 -15.78 -10.27
N THR A 98 -10.00 -17.06 -10.56
CA THR A 98 -9.57 -17.71 -11.81
C THR A 98 -10.30 -17.18 -13.05
N ARG A 99 -11.40 -16.40 -12.92
CA ARG A 99 -12.23 -15.95 -14.04
C ARG A 99 -11.64 -14.79 -14.82
N ARG A 100 -10.64 -14.09 -14.33
CA ARG A 100 -10.06 -12.88 -14.96
C ARG A 100 -8.66 -13.05 -15.54
N PHE A 101 -7.99 -14.15 -15.29
CA PHE A 101 -6.63 -14.39 -15.79
C PHE A 101 -6.59 -15.58 -16.76
N TYR A 102 -7.39 -15.52 -17.82
CA TYR A 102 -7.22 -16.44 -18.94
C TYR A 102 -6.10 -15.94 -19.84
N VAL A 103 -4.90 -16.45 -19.67
CA VAL A 103 -3.92 -16.40 -20.76
C VAL A 103 -4.30 -17.50 -21.74
N ARG A 104 -4.91 -17.09 -22.83
CA ARG A 104 -5.34 -18.00 -23.92
C ARG A 104 -4.10 -18.46 -24.69
N LYS A 105 -3.43 -19.49 -24.16
CA LYS A 105 -2.50 -20.30 -24.94
C LYS A 105 -2.96 -21.75 -24.81
N GLY A 106 -3.88 -22.16 -25.70
CA GLY A 106 -4.53 -23.46 -25.61
C GLY A 106 -5.62 -23.52 -24.52
N ASN A 107 -6.25 -24.67 -24.36
CA ASN A 107 -7.37 -24.90 -23.41
C ASN A 107 -6.93 -25.12 -21.95
N TYR A 108 -5.82 -24.54 -21.51
CA TYR A 108 -5.31 -24.70 -20.17
C TYR A 108 -5.47 -23.44 -19.34
N VAL A 109 -6.16 -23.57 -18.20
CA VAL A 109 -6.25 -22.55 -17.14
C VAL A 109 -5.10 -22.81 -16.17
N TYR A 110 -4.17 -21.87 -16.10
CA TYR A 110 -3.11 -21.93 -15.09
C TYR A 110 -3.54 -21.10 -13.88
N PRO A 111 -3.58 -21.66 -12.66
CA PRO A 111 -3.67 -20.86 -11.46
C PRO A 111 -2.42 -19.99 -11.38
N THR A 112 -2.60 -18.67 -11.40
CA THR A 112 -1.48 -17.74 -11.33
C THR A 112 -1.02 -17.65 -9.88
N GLU A 113 -0.04 -18.45 -9.52
CA GLU A 113 0.66 -18.35 -8.26
C GLU A 113 1.93 -17.53 -8.47
N LEU A 114 2.02 -16.38 -7.82
CA LEU A 114 3.25 -15.59 -7.80
C LEU A 114 4.04 -15.97 -6.56
N LYS A 115 5.19 -16.63 -6.77
CA LYS A 115 6.00 -17.18 -5.66
C LYS A 115 6.66 -16.08 -4.84
N LYS A 116 7.24 -15.08 -5.48
CA LYS A 116 7.89 -13.93 -4.83
C LYS A 116 7.96 -12.76 -5.81
N GLY A 117 7.79 -11.55 -5.31
CA GLY A 117 7.95 -10.33 -6.10
C GLY A 117 7.83 -9.07 -5.26
N THR A 118 8.10 -7.96 -5.89
CA THR A 118 7.90 -6.63 -5.31
C THR A 118 6.94 -5.86 -6.21
N PHE A 119 5.99 -5.20 -5.61
CA PHE A 119 5.06 -4.30 -6.27
C PHE A 119 5.27 -2.90 -5.71
N SER A 120 5.49 -1.93 -6.58
CA SER A 120 5.64 -0.54 -6.18
C SER A 120 4.79 0.37 -7.04
N PHE A 121 4.26 1.42 -6.46
CA PHE A 121 3.57 2.49 -7.17
C PHE A 121 3.82 3.83 -6.51
N GLU A 122 3.84 4.87 -7.31
CA GLU A 122 4.00 6.25 -6.91
C GLU A 122 2.81 7.05 -7.41
N LEU A 123 2.30 7.92 -6.54
CA LEU A 123 1.19 8.84 -6.80
C LEU A 123 1.77 10.25 -6.90
N LYS A 124 1.49 10.94 -7.99
CA LYS A 124 1.93 12.32 -8.25
C LYS A 124 0.75 13.24 -8.47
#